data_b6f12e87e278c2dd66b9a07054029702
#
_entry.id   b6f12e87e278c2dd66b9a07054029702
#
_cell.length_a   1.000
_cell.length_b   1.000
_cell.length_c   1.000
_cell.angle_alpha   90.00
_cell.angle_beta   90.00
_cell.angle_gamma   90.00
#
_symmetry.space_group_name_H-M   'P 1'
#
loop_
_entity.id
_entity.type
_entity.pdbx_description
1 polymer ?
#
loop_
_entity_poly.entity_id
_entity_poly.type
_entity_poly.pdbx_seq_one_letter_code
_entity_poly.pdbx_strand_id
1 'polypeptide(L)'
;MKIKSYNPANNELLGEVEQTGFKEIEDIVLKSKKAYEIWGNLKLEERIIYIQKIYEVIKSNKREFAELITNEVGMPISESLYDIDSGLEHIKWYIDNVEKVIGDKITYEDDKEIDKILFEPKGVAAVIIAWNFPFSSFVWQAVTNLIVGNTVVIKHSELVPLCSQYIYNMIKSVLPENVYSVVYGDGEVGRHLAEQDIDLICFTGSTKTGQSLFKLAGEKFIQSVMECGGSAPGIIFEDANIDEIIESLYINKFANSGQICDGQKRLIVHISKIEEVCDKFKAYIEKRHVGNPLDEATEIGPLVSVRQLEKLEDQVEDAINKDAKVICGGKRLENTNGNYYLPTILTNITKDMRVYNEEVFGPVIPIIPFNTIQEAIMIANDTEYGLGGYVYTNDRQKFDMVVKHLKTGMIAWNNLYYLRPCNPFGGYKKSGIGRNNSEFGLRELCNIKVVTYYK
;
A
#
# COMPACT_ATOMS: atom_id res chain seq x y z
N MET A 1 12.73 11.23 -23.17
CA MET A 1 13.55 10.20 -22.45
C MET A 1 12.71 8.93 -22.32
N LYS A 2 13.34 7.73 -22.39
CA LYS A 2 12.62 6.47 -22.24
C LYS A 2 12.82 5.91 -20.84
N ILE A 3 11.73 5.44 -20.22
CA ILE A 3 11.72 4.73 -18.97
C ILE A 3 11.75 3.25 -19.31
N LYS A 4 12.72 2.53 -18.78
CA LYS A 4 12.93 1.10 -19.05
C LYS A 4 12.41 0.27 -17.89
N SER A 5 11.66 -0.79 -18.21
CA SER A 5 11.20 -1.80 -17.27
C SER A 5 12.07 -3.04 -17.37
N TYR A 6 12.49 -3.59 -16.25
CA TYR A 6 13.34 -4.77 -16.17
C TYR A 6 12.67 -5.85 -15.32
N ASN A 7 12.82 -7.10 -15.74
CA ASN A 7 12.38 -8.24 -14.94
C ASN A 7 13.35 -8.46 -13.77
N PRO A 8 12.89 -8.30 -12.51
CA PRO A 8 13.78 -8.43 -11.35
C PRO A 8 14.28 -9.88 -11.12
N ALA A 9 13.67 -10.87 -11.76
CA ALA A 9 14.10 -12.27 -11.64
C ALA A 9 15.39 -12.57 -12.41
N ASN A 10 15.72 -11.79 -13.46
CA ASN A 10 16.89 -12.03 -14.32
C ASN A 10 17.56 -10.75 -14.83
N ASN A 11 17.01 -9.57 -14.50
CA ASN A 11 17.43 -8.25 -14.94
C ASN A 11 17.35 -8.03 -16.47
N GLU A 12 16.54 -8.80 -17.19
CA GLU A 12 16.27 -8.60 -18.61
C GLU A 12 15.31 -7.44 -18.85
N LEU A 13 15.50 -6.72 -19.96
CA LEU A 13 14.63 -5.65 -20.38
C LEU A 13 13.27 -6.21 -20.82
N LEU A 14 12.20 -5.83 -20.15
CA LEU A 14 10.81 -6.18 -20.51
C LEU A 14 10.24 -5.26 -21.58
N GLY A 15 10.57 -3.97 -21.52
CA GLY A 15 10.08 -2.96 -22.42
C GLY A 15 10.42 -1.55 -21.96
N GLU A 16 9.91 -0.58 -22.69
CA GLU A 16 10.14 0.83 -22.40
C GLU A 16 8.92 1.68 -22.76
N VAL A 17 8.71 2.76 -22.02
CA VAL A 17 7.69 3.78 -22.30
C VAL A 17 8.34 5.16 -22.44
N GLU A 18 7.74 6.02 -23.24
CA GLU A 18 8.21 7.40 -23.33
C GLU A 18 7.86 8.19 -22.06
N GLN A 19 8.82 8.93 -21.53
CA GLN A 19 8.60 9.85 -20.43
C GLN A 19 7.72 11.01 -20.88
N THR A 20 6.70 11.34 -20.10
CA THR A 20 5.82 12.47 -20.37
C THR A 20 6.57 13.79 -20.16
N GLY A 21 6.53 14.67 -21.15
CA GLY A 21 7.17 15.99 -21.07
C GLY A 21 6.42 16.93 -20.12
N PHE A 22 7.11 17.87 -19.49
CA PHE A 22 6.50 18.79 -18.51
C PHE A 22 5.34 19.61 -19.11
N LYS A 23 5.51 20.12 -20.32
CA LYS A 23 4.43 20.83 -21.02
C LYS A 23 3.25 19.94 -21.35
N GLU A 24 3.50 18.66 -21.65
CA GLU A 24 2.44 17.69 -21.88
C GLU A 24 1.64 17.40 -20.59
N ILE A 25 2.31 17.39 -19.41
CA ILE A 25 1.64 17.24 -18.12
C ILE A 25 0.69 18.42 -17.86
N GLU A 26 1.13 19.66 -18.16
CA GLU A 26 0.28 20.85 -18.06
C GLU A 26 -0.98 20.73 -18.94
N ASP A 27 -0.81 20.30 -20.20
CA ASP A 27 -1.91 20.08 -21.15
C ASP A 27 -2.86 18.95 -20.68
N ILE A 28 -2.33 17.86 -20.11
CA ILE A 28 -3.12 16.74 -19.56
C ILE A 28 -3.97 17.23 -18.39
N VAL A 29 -3.39 17.98 -17.44
CA VAL A 29 -4.15 18.52 -16.30
C VAL A 29 -5.24 19.49 -16.76
N LEU A 30 -4.94 20.36 -17.71
CA LEU A 30 -5.94 21.28 -18.28
C LEU A 30 -7.10 20.55 -18.95
N LYS A 31 -6.82 19.46 -19.69
CA LYS A 31 -7.86 18.61 -20.29
C LYS A 31 -8.66 17.86 -19.24
N SER A 32 -8.00 17.38 -18.18
CA SER A 32 -8.67 16.72 -17.05
C SER A 32 -9.61 17.68 -16.31
N LYS A 33 -9.25 18.97 -16.15
CA LYS A 33 -10.16 19.99 -15.62
C LYS A 33 -11.40 20.20 -16.47
N LYS A 34 -11.25 20.26 -17.78
CA LYS A 34 -12.41 20.35 -18.69
C LYS A 34 -13.29 19.10 -18.63
N ALA A 35 -12.70 17.92 -18.53
CA ALA A 35 -13.44 16.67 -18.36
C ALA A 35 -14.19 16.62 -17.03
N TYR A 36 -13.64 17.20 -15.98
CA TYR A 36 -14.29 17.30 -14.67
C TYR A 36 -15.60 18.10 -14.72
N GLU A 37 -15.71 19.15 -15.55
CA GLU A 37 -16.94 19.92 -15.73
C GLU A 37 -18.14 19.06 -16.15
N ILE A 38 -17.88 17.94 -16.84
CA ILE A 38 -18.91 16.98 -17.25
C ILE A 38 -18.99 15.83 -16.26
N TRP A 39 -17.84 15.20 -15.94
CA TRP A 39 -17.75 13.99 -15.11
C TRP A 39 -18.23 14.23 -13.67
N GLY A 40 -17.81 15.34 -13.05
CA GLY A 40 -18.20 15.73 -11.70
C GLY A 40 -19.68 16.02 -11.53
N ASN A 41 -20.37 16.39 -12.63
CA ASN A 41 -21.81 16.67 -12.67
C ASN A 41 -22.66 15.45 -13.09
N LEU A 42 -22.06 14.31 -13.45
CA LEU A 42 -22.81 13.08 -13.68
C LEU A 42 -23.47 12.62 -12.38
N LYS A 43 -24.67 12.03 -12.51
CA LYS A 43 -25.31 11.37 -11.38
C LYS A 43 -24.46 10.19 -10.90
N LEU A 44 -24.56 9.87 -9.61
CA LEU A 44 -23.77 8.80 -9.02
C LEU A 44 -24.01 7.46 -9.73
N GLU A 45 -25.26 7.16 -10.09
CA GLU A 45 -25.63 5.92 -10.78
C GLU A 45 -24.96 5.80 -12.15
N GLU A 46 -24.77 6.91 -12.85
CA GLU A 46 -24.07 6.93 -14.15
C GLU A 46 -22.59 6.62 -13.97
N ARG A 47 -21.93 7.19 -12.92
CA ARG A 47 -20.55 6.88 -12.60
C ARG A 47 -20.36 5.42 -12.19
N ILE A 48 -21.29 4.87 -11.40
CA ILE A 48 -21.29 3.45 -11.01
C ILE A 48 -21.26 2.54 -12.24
N ILE A 49 -22.03 2.85 -13.30
CA ILE A 49 -22.02 2.08 -14.56
C ILE A 49 -20.62 2.05 -15.19
N TYR A 50 -19.89 3.16 -15.18
CA TYR A 50 -18.53 3.20 -15.70
C TYR A 50 -17.58 2.35 -14.83
N ILE A 51 -17.70 2.41 -13.50
CA ILE A 51 -16.87 1.60 -12.61
C ILE A 51 -17.18 0.10 -12.74
N GLN A 52 -18.45 -0.28 -12.98
CA GLN A 52 -18.83 -1.67 -13.31
C GLN A 52 -18.14 -2.15 -14.59
N LYS A 53 -18.08 -1.32 -15.63
CA LYS A 53 -17.35 -1.66 -16.86
C LYS A 53 -15.84 -1.83 -16.62
N ILE A 54 -15.24 -0.96 -15.80
CA ILE A 54 -13.83 -1.12 -15.37
C ILE A 54 -13.63 -2.48 -14.69
N TYR A 55 -14.50 -2.84 -13.73
CA TYR A 55 -14.48 -4.13 -13.05
C TYR A 55 -14.48 -5.31 -14.04
N GLU A 56 -15.41 -5.31 -15.01
CA GLU A 56 -15.53 -6.40 -15.97
C GLU A 56 -14.32 -6.51 -16.92
N VAL A 57 -13.78 -5.38 -17.37
CA VAL A 57 -12.57 -5.37 -18.22
C VAL A 57 -11.37 -5.92 -17.46
N ILE A 58 -11.15 -5.51 -16.22
CA ILE A 58 -10.04 -6.01 -15.40
C ILE A 58 -10.22 -7.51 -15.14
N LYS A 59 -11.41 -7.94 -14.75
CA LYS A 59 -11.72 -9.34 -14.48
C LYS A 59 -11.44 -10.24 -15.69
N SER A 60 -11.77 -9.75 -16.89
CA SER A 60 -11.57 -10.48 -18.15
C SER A 60 -10.10 -10.61 -18.54
N ASN A 61 -9.21 -9.72 -18.04
CA ASN A 61 -7.79 -9.70 -18.37
C ASN A 61 -6.90 -10.11 -17.17
N LYS A 62 -7.51 -10.71 -16.12
CA LYS A 62 -6.87 -10.98 -14.84
C LYS A 62 -5.53 -11.73 -14.96
N ARG A 63 -5.49 -12.85 -15.71
CA ARG A 63 -4.29 -13.70 -15.79
C ARG A 63 -3.14 -12.99 -16.50
N GLU A 64 -3.41 -12.35 -17.63
CA GLU A 64 -2.40 -11.62 -18.40
C GLU A 64 -1.83 -10.45 -17.59
N PHE A 65 -2.69 -9.75 -16.87
CA PHE A 65 -2.26 -8.65 -16.01
C PHE A 65 -1.44 -9.14 -14.79
N ALA A 66 -1.82 -10.26 -14.18
CA ALA A 66 -1.05 -10.86 -13.09
C ALA A 66 0.36 -11.27 -13.55
N GLU A 67 0.49 -11.86 -14.74
CA GLU A 67 1.79 -12.20 -15.33
C GLU A 67 2.66 -10.96 -15.58
N LEU A 68 2.05 -9.84 -15.99
CA LEU A 68 2.77 -8.58 -16.14
C LEU A 68 3.24 -8.02 -14.79
N ILE A 69 2.38 -8.02 -13.75
CA ILE A 69 2.76 -7.62 -12.38
C ILE A 69 3.92 -8.48 -11.89
N THR A 70 3.82 -9.81 -12.04
CA THR A 70 4.88 -10.74 -11.68
C THR A 70 6.20 -10.41 -12.37
N ASN A 71 6.16 -10.09 -13.66
CA ASN A 71 7.35 -9.75 -14.44
C ASN A 71 7.98 -8.41 -14.05
N GLU A 72 7.20 -7.38 -13.71
CA GLU A 72 7.73 -6.05 -13.35
C GLU A 72 8.10 -5.92 -11.87
N VAL A 73 7.29 -6.52 -10.97
CA VAL A 73 7.48 -6.40 -9.51
C VAL A 73 8.36 -7.52 -8.94
N GLY A 74 8.31 -8.72 -9.56
CA GLY A 74 8.92 -9.92 -9.02
C GLY A 74 8.04 -10.66 -8.01
N MET A 75 6.80 -10.23 -7.83
CA MET A 75 5.82 -10.86 -6.97
C MET A 75 5.47 -12.27 -7.49
N PRO A 76 5.41 -13.33 -6.66
CA PRO A 76 4.94 -14.64 -7.10
C PRO A 76 3.58 -14.57 -7.80
N ILE A 77 3.39 -15.34 -8.86
CA ILE A 77 2.16 -15.29 -9.70
C ILE A 77 0.88 -15.54 -8.88
N SER A 78 0.93 -16.41 -7.89
CA SER A 78 -0.17 -16.65 -6.95
C SER A 78 -0.58 -15.39 -6.18
N GLU A 79 0.40 -14.61 -5.75
CA GLU A 79 0.18 -13.36 -5.02
C GLU A 79 -0.26 -12.23 -5.95
N SER A 80 0.25 -12.16 -7.20
CA SER A 80 -0.22 -11.22 -8.21
C SER A 80 -1.69 -11.46 -8.58
N LEU A 81 -2.10 -12.73 -8.66
CA LEU A 81 -3.51 -13.10 -8.85
C LEU A 81 -4.36 -12.70 -7.64
N TYR A 82 -3.85 -12.88 -6.43
CA TYR A 82 -4.53 -12.47 -5.19
C TYR A 82 -4.66 -10.94 -5.10
N ASP A 83 -3.63 -10.17 -5.48
CA ASP A 83 -3.69 -8.70 -5.53
C ASP A 83 -4.84 -8.22 -6.43
N ILE A 84 -4.98 -8.84 -7.62
CA ILE A 84 -6.07 -8.51 -8.54
C ILE A 84 -7.44 -8.92 -7.96
N ASP A 85 -7.57 -10.10 -7.36
CA ASP A 85 -8.82 -10.54 -6.74
C ASP A 85 -9.24 -9.60 -5.60
N SER A 86 -8.29 -9.25 -4.73
CA SER A 86 -8.51 -8.29 -3.65
C SER A 86 -8.96 -6.92 -4.17
N GLY A 87 -8.28 -6.41 -5.21
CA GLY A 87 -8.68 -5.16 -5.84
C GLY A 87 -10.07 -5.21 -6.46
N LEU A 88 -10.44 -6.31 -7.11
CA LEU A 88 -11.79 -6.52 -7.63
C LEU A 88 -12.85 -6.57 -6.53
N GLU A 89 -12.54 -7.20 -5.39
CA GLU A 89 -13.41 -7.18 -4.20
C GLU A 89 -13.63 -5.75 -3.69
N HIS A 90 -12.58 -4.92 -3.66
CA HIS A 90 -12.68 -3.52 -3.29
C HIS A 90 -13.56 -2.72 -4.27
N ILE A 91 -13.35 -2.87 -5.59
CA ILE A 91 -14.18 -2.20 -6.60
C ILE A 91 -15.65 -2.58 -6.42
N LYS A 92 -15.92 -3.88 -6.23
CA LYS A 92 -17.29 -4.34 -5.98
C LYS A 92 -17.90 -3.69 -4.73
N TRP A 93 -17.15 -3.62 -3.64
CA TRP A 93 -17.62 -2.98 -2.42
C TRP A 93 -17.92 -1.48 -2.63
N TYR A 94 -17.09 -0.77 -3.40
CA TYR A 94 -17.35 0.64 -3.71
C TYR A 94 -18.63 0.80 -4.50
N ILE A 95 -18.86 -0.03 -5.54
CA ILE A 95 -20.08 -0.02 -6.32
C ILE A 95 -21.31 -0.24 -5.43
N ASP A 96 -21.26 -1.23 -4.54
CA ASP A 96 -22.39 -1.65 -3.71
C ASP A 96 -22.68 -0.66 -2.56
N ASN A 97 -21.73 0.18 -2.16
CA ASN A 97 -21.84 0.99 -0.94
C ASN A 97 -21.70 2.51 -1.14
N VAL A 98 -21.20 2.97 -2.28
CA VAL A 98 -20.88 4.39 -2.48
C VAL A 98 -22.08 5.30 -2.28
N GLU A 99 -23.27 4.92 -2.74
CA GLU A 99 -24.50 5.70 -2.54
C GLU A 99 -24.84 5.89 -1.05
N LYS A 100 -24.69 4.83 -0.24
CA LYS A 100 -24.88 4.90 1.21
C LYS A 100 -23.83 5.80 1.89
N VAL A 101 -22.61 5.87 1.32
CA VAL A 101 -21.47 6.58 1.91
C VAL A 101 -21.50 8.07 1.60
N ILE A 102 -21.75 8.45 0.34
CA ILE A 102 -21.69 9.84 -0.15
C ILE A 102 -23.03 10.36 -0.71
N GLY A 103 -24.11 9.60 -0.59
CA GLY A 103 -25.45 10.12 -0.89
C GLY A 103 -25.86 11.24 0.09
N ASP A 104 -26.82 12.05 -0.34
CA ASP A 104 -27.35 13.15 0.47
C ASP A 104 -27.82 12.64 1.84
N LYS A 105 -27.43 13.35 2.91
CA LYS A 105 -27.81 12.98 4.27
C LYS A 105 -28.62 14.09 4.92
N ILE A 106 -29.86 13.80 5.28
CA ILE A 106 -30.67 14.69 6.12
C ILE A 106 -30.11 14.67 7.54
N THR A 107 -29.78 15.85 8.08
CA THR A 107 -29.22 16.01 9.43
C THR A 107 -30.20 16.69 10.39
N TYR A 108 -31.12 17.47 9.86
CA TYR A 108 -32.19 18.10 10.61
C TYR A 108 -33.44 18.25 9.73
N GLU A 109 -34.61 18.12 10.33
CA GLU A 109 -35.90 18.32 9.67
C GLU A 109 -36.94 18.70 10.69
N ASP A 110 -37.69 19.80 10.42
CA ASP A 110 -38.88 20.21 11.18
C ASP A 110 -40.01 20.62 10.22
N ASP A 111 -41.01 21.35 10.74
CA ASP A 111 -42.16 21.78 9.94
C ASP A 111 -41.85 22.91 8.93
N LYS A 112 -40.67 23.54 9.03
CA LYS A 112 -40.30 24.75 8.27
C LYS A 112 -39.11 24.51 7.34
N GLU A 113 -38.17 23.69 7.79
CA GLU A 113 -36.88 23.57 7.10
C GLU A 113 -36.33 22.13 7.14
N ILE A 114 -35.42 21.87 6.23
CA ILE A 114 -34.65 20.63 6.14
C ILE A 114 -33.18 20.91 5.85
N ASP A 115 -32.28 20.39 6.69
CA ASP A 115 -30.84 20.46 6.47
C ASP A 115 -30.33 19.19 5.84
N LYS A 116 -29.49 19.34 4.83
CA LYS A 116 -28.80 18.24 4.17
C LYS A 116 -27.29 18.47 4.15
N ILE A 117 -26.57 17.37 4.28
CA ILE A 117 -25.15 17.30 3.92
C ILE A 117 -25.07 16.70 2.51
N LEU A 118 -24.37 17.42 1.63
CA LEU A 118 -24.00 16.97 0.28
C LEU A 118 -22.52 16.66 0.25
N PHE A 119 -22.13 15.58 -0.48
CA PHE A 119 -20.76 15.24 -0.77
C PHE A 119 -20.46 15.55 -2.23
N GLU A 120 -19.64 16.56 -2.48
CA GLU A 120 -19.29 17.01 -3.83
C GLU A 120 -17.86 16.58 -4.18
N PRO A 121 -17.59 16.14 -5.42
CA PRO A 121 -16.22 15.86 -5.83
C PRO A 121 -15.34 17.09 -5.72
N LYS A 122 -14.04 16.91 -5.46
CA LYS A 122 -13.09 18.02 -5.28
C LYS A 122 -12.65 18.64 -6.59
N GLY A 123 -12.47 17.83 -7.63
CA GLY A 123 -11.93 18.29 -8.92
C GLY A 123 -10.97 17.32 -9.56
N VAL A 124 -9.76 17.78 -9.90
CA VAL A 124 -8.69 16.97 -10.47
C VAL A 124 -7.81 16.41 -9.36
N ALA A 125 -7.72 15.09 -9.28
CA ALA A 125 -6.82 14.39 -8.37
C ALA A 125 -5.49 14.03 -9.07
N ALA A 126 -4.37 14.49 -8.52
CA ALA A 126 -3.06 13.95 -8.85
C ALA A 126 -2.82 12.71 -7.99
N VAL A 127 -2.74 11.55 -8.64
CA VAL A 127 -2.55 10.26 -7.98
C VAL A 127 -1.14 9.75 -8.27
N ILE A 128 -0.30 9.61 -7.25
CA ILE A 128 1.10 9.18 -7.37
C ILE A 128 1.28 7.93 -6.52
N ILE A 129 1.53 6.78 -7.15
CA ILE A 129 1.51 5.49 -6.45
C ILE A 129 2.80 4.70 -6.60
N ALA A 130 3.04 3.83 -5.59
CA ALA A 130 4.20 2.97 -5.51
C ALA A 130 4.11 1.76 -6.46
N TRP A 131 5.17 0.98 -6.47
CA TRP A 131 5.38 -0.16 -7.36
C TRP A 131 5.00 -1.52 -6.75
N ASN A 132 4.90 -1.62 -5.42
CA ASN A 132 4.83 -2.91 -4.73
C ASN A 132 3.48 -3.63 -4.85
N PHE A 133 2.39 -2.89 -5.01
CA PHE A 133 1.03 -3.38 -5.32
C PHE A 133 0.40 -2.44 -6.35
N PRO A 134 0.83 -2.50 -7.63
CA PRO A 134 0.44 -1.50 -8.63
C PRO A 134 -1.06 -1.50 -8.92
N PHE A 135 -1.72 -2.66 -8.82
CA PHE A 135 -3.15 -2.75 -9.04
C PHE A 135 -3.97 -2.32 -7.81
N SER A 136 -3.69 -2.85 -6.62
CA SER A 136 -4.40 -2.42 -5.40
C SER A 136 -4.25 -0.91 -5.16
N SER A 137 -3.07 -0.34 -5.37
CA SER A 137 -2.86 1.11 -5.24
C SER A 137 -3.67 1.91 -6.27
N PHE A 138 -3.78 1.43 -7.51
CA PHE A 138 -4.66 2.02 -8.52
C PHE A 138 -6.13 1.98 -8.06
N VAL A 139 -6.60 0.84 -7.57
CA VAL A 139 -7.99 0.67 -7.10
C VAL A 139 -8.28 1.60 -5.93
N TRP A 140 -7.42 1.63 -4.93
CA TRP A 140 -7.64 2.40 -3.70
C TRP A 140 -7.59 3.91 -3.90
N GLN A 141 -6.82 4.39 -4.89
CA GLN A 141 -6.65 5.83 -5.08
C GLN A 141 -7.28 6.36 -6.37
N ALA A 142 -7.19 5.65 -7.49
CA ALA A 142 -7.77 6.14 -8.73
C ALA A 142 -9.26 5.77 -8.87
N VAL A 143 -9.64 4.50 -8.65
CA VAL A 143 -11.04 4.08 -8.79
C VAL A 143 -11.94 4.77 -7.77
N THR A 144 -11.48 4.97 -6.53
CA THR A 144 -12.21 5.73 -5.50
C THR A 144 -12.42 7.18 -5.89
N ASN A 145 -11.41 7.86 -6.46
CA ASN A 145 -11.55 9.21 -6.99
C ASN A 145 -12.55 9.27 -8.15
N LEU A 146 -12.50 8.33 -9.08
CA LEU A 146 -13.44 8.27 -10.21
C LEU A 146 -14.89 8.08 -9.75
N ILE A 147 -15.15 7.14 -8.83
CA ILE A 147 -16.53 6.86 -8.40
C ILE A 147 -17.15 8.03 -7.64
N VAL A 148 -16.37 8.77 -6.84
CA VAL A 148 -16.89 9.97 -6.15
C VAL A 148 -17.06 11.16 -7.09
N GLY A 149 -16.51 11.13 -8.31
CA GLY A 149 -16.70 12.15 -9.34
C GLY A 149 -15.49 13.03 -9.61
N ASN A 150 -14.33 12.76 -9.02
CA ASN A 150 -13.07 13.40 -9.36
C ASN A 150 -12.55 12.87 -10.71
N THR A 151 -11.86 13.69 -11.48
CA THR A 151 -11.01 13.22 -12.57
C THR A 151 -9.61 12.90 -12.05
N VAL A 152 -8.89 12.01 -12.72
CA VAL A 152 -7.64 11.46 -12.24
C VAL A 152 -6.52 11.66 -13.25
N VAL A 153 -5.43 12.24 -12.82
CA VAL A 153 -4.13 12.18 -13.52
C VAL A 153 -3.20 11.33 -12.66
N ILE A 154 -2.88 10.12 -13.13
CA ILE A 154 -2.08 9.16 -12.35
C ILE A 154 -0.65 9.05 -12.85
N LYS A 155 0.26 8.88 -11.90
CA LYS A 155 1.67 8.52 -12.12
C LYS A 155 2.00 7.29 -11.27
N HIS A 156 2.16 6.13 -11.90
CA HIS A 156 2.76 4.97 -11.24
C HIS A 156 4.27 5.15 -11.05
N SER A 157 4.87 4.35 -10.17
CA SER A 157 6.33 4.32 -10.07
C SER A 157 6.98 4.01 -11.41
N GLU A 158 8.14 4.58 -11.64
CA GLU A 158 9.02 4.31 -12.80
C GLU A 158 9.50 2.85 -12.86
N LEU A 159 9.32 2.09 -11.80
CA LEU A 159 9.68 0.67 -11.76
C LEU A 159 8.62 -0.26 -12.37
N VAL A 160 7.38 0.25 -12.56
CA VAL A 160 6.25 -0.53 -13.10
C VAL A 160 5.51 0.23 -14.23
N PRO A 161 6.25 0.76 -15.23
CA PRO A 161 5.65 1.58 -16.27
C PRO A 161 4.75 0.78 -17.22
N LEU A 162 5.04 -0.51 -17.44
CA LEU A 162 4.23 -1.37 -18.30
C LEU A 162 2.90 -1.75 -17.64
N CYS A 163 2.88 -2.00 -16.32
CA CYS A 163 1.64 -2.16 -15.56
C CYS A 163 0.75 -0.91 -15.68
N SER A 164 1.35 0.28 -15.55
CA SER A 164 0.66 1.56 -15.75
C SER A 164 0.03 1.68 -17.15
N GLN A 165 0.81 1.35 -18.18
CA GLN A 165 0.36 1.39 -19.57
C GLN A 165 -0.74 0.34 -19.83
N TYR A 166 -0.62 -0.84 -19.23
CA TYR A 166 -1.60 -1.91 -19.37
C TYR A 166 -2.95 -1.50 -18.76
N ILE A 167 -2.95 -0.97 -17.53
CA ILE A 167 -4.17 -0.42 -16.90
C ILE A 167 -4.79 0.65 -17.79
N TYR A 168 -4.01 1.63 -18.26
CA TYR A 168 -4.52 2.68 -19.16
C TYR A 168 -5.16 2.11 -20.40
N ASN A 169 -4.50 1.16 -21.07
CA ASN A 169 -5.02 0.54 -22.30
C ASN A 169 -6.33 -0.24 -22.08
N MET A 170 -6.48 -0.90 -20.92
CA MET A 170 -7.73 -1.59 -20.56
C MET A 170 -8.90 -0.63 -20.38
N ILE A 171 -8.69 0.53 -19.75
CA ILE A 171 -9.80 1.37 -19.30
C ILE A 171 -10.03 2.64 -20.12
N LYS A 172 -9.11 3.03 -21.01
CA LYS A 172 -9.20 4.25 -21.83
C LYS A 172 -10.43 4.29 -22.74
N SER A 173 -10.94 3.11 -23.18
CA SER A 173 -12.14 3.00 -23.99
C SER A 173 -13.43 2.89 -23.17
N VAL A 174 -13.31 2.70 -21.87
CA VAL A 174 -14.43 2.57 -20.93
C VAL A 174 -14.88 3.94 -20.44
N LEU A 175 -13.94 4.81 -20.10
CA LEU A 175 -14.19 6.14 -19.54
C LEU A 175 -14.30 7.21 -20.63
N PRO A 176 -15.04 8.30 -20.39
CA PRO A 176 -14.96 9.49 -21.24
C PRO A 176 -13.52 10.03 -21.32
N GLU A 177 -13.20 10.68 -22.44
CA GLU A 177 -11.86 11.20 -22.68
C GLU A 177 -11.40 12.16 -21.57
N ASN A 178 -10.14 12.04 -21.14
CA ASN A 178 -9.49 12.84 -20.11
C ASN A 178 -10.07 12.76 -18.68
N VAL A 179 -11.03 11.86 -18.41
CA VAL A 179 -11.50 11.55 -17.05
C VAL A 179 -10.42 10.77 -16.28
N TYR A 180 -9.69 9.90 -16.96
CA TYR A 180 -8.52 9.20 -16.46
C TYR A 180 -7.36 9.39 -17.44
N SER A 181 -6.28 9.94 -16.95
CA SER A 181 -5.06 10.20 -17.72
C SER A 181 -3.84 9.67 -16.99
N VAL A 182 -2.82 9.27 -17.73
CA VAL A 182 -1.57 8.72 -17.19
C VAL A 182 -0.39 9.58 -17.59
N VAL A 183 0.53 9.80 -16.67
CA VAL A 183 1.84 10.40 -16.94
C VAL A 183 2.94 9.44 -16.51
N TYR A 184 3.98 9.33 -17.32
CA TYR A 184 5.11 8.42 -17.11
C TYR A 184 6.36 9.20 -16.75
N GLY A 185 7.08 8.79 -15.72
CA GLY A 185 8.31 9.44 -15.31
C GLY A 185 8.76 9.03 -13.92
N ASP A 186 9.86 9.61 -13.50
CA ASP A 186 10.47 9.46 -12.19
C ASP A 186 9.84 10.40 -11.14
N GLY A 187 10.57 10.64 -10.05
CA GLY A 187 10.15 11.52 -8.98
C GLY A 187 10.00 12.99 -9.40
N GLU A 188 10.74 13.45 -10.42
CA GLU A 188 10.63 14.83 -10.92
C GLU A 188 9.31 15.03 -11.68
N VAL A 189 8.91 14.06 -12.49
CA VAL A 189 7.60 14.06 -13.16
C VAL A 189 6.46 14.03 -12.12
N GLY A 190 6.57 13.20 -11.08
CA GLY A 190 5.58 13.16 -10.01
C GLY A 190 5.46 14.50 -9.26
N ARG A 191 6.60 15.15 -8.98
CA ARG A 191 6.61 16.47 -8.36
C ARG A 191 5.99 17.52 -9.29
N HIS A 192 6.36 17.53 -10.58
CA HIS A 192 5.83 18.48 -11.55
C HIS A 192 4.31 18.31 -11.73
N LEU A 193 3.79 17.07 -11.73
CA LEU A 193 2.34 16.81 -11.71
C LEU A 193 1.68 17.43 -10.48
N ALA A 194 2.26 17.25 -9.29
CA ALA A 194 1.71 17.80 -8.05
C ALA A 194 1.77 19.35 -7.99
N GLU A 195 2.68 19.97 -8.71
CA GLU A 195 2.81 21.44 -8.85
C GLU A 195 1.72 22.05 -9.76
N GLN A 196 1.05 21.25 -10.61
CA GLN A 196 0.01 21.73 -11.51
C GLN A 196 -1.25 22.21 -10.77
N ASP A 197 -2.16 22.84 -11.50
CA ASP A 197 -3.44 23.32 -10.96
C ASP A 197 -4.41 22.15 -10.74
N ILE A 198 -4.20 21.44 -9.64
CA ILE A 198 -4.94 20.27 -9.16
C ILE A 198 -5.64 20.58 -7.83
N ASP A 199 -6.65 19.78 -7.48
CA ASP A 199 -7.52 20.01 -6.33
C ASP A 199 -7.27 19.02 -5.17
N LEU A 200 -6.54 17.91 -5.43
CA LEU A 200 -6.26 16.86 -4.46
C LEU A 200 -4.97 16.14 -4.82
N ILE A 201 -4.16 15.78 -3.81
CA ILE A 201 -3.02 14.87 -3.97
C ILE A 201 -3.32 13.57 -3.23
N CYS A 202 -3.30 12.44 -3.96
CA CYS A 202 -3.32 11.11 -3.39
C CYS A 202 -1.96 10.44 -3.64
N PHE A 203 -1.31 9.98 -2.58
CA PHE A 203 0.04 9.45 -2.64
C PHE A 203 0.18 8.14 -1.89
N THR A 204 0.85 7.16 -2.51
CA THR A 204 1.41 5.96 -1.84
C THR A 204 2.89 5.85 -2.17
N GLY A 205 3.75 5.79 -1.14
CA GLY A 205 5.19 5.66 -1.37
C GLY A 205 6.05 5.95 -0.15
N SER A 206 7.29 6.38 -0.36
CA SER A 206 8.22 6.63 0.74
C SER A 206 7.80 7.84 1.58
N THR A 207 8.04 7.76 2.88
CA THR A 207 7.76 8.86 3.84
C THR A 207 8.42 10.18 3.43
N LYS A 208 9.66 10.12 2.93
CA LYS A 208 10.39 11.32 2.48
C LYS A 208 9.66 12.04 1.33
N THR A 209 9.17 11.29 0.35
CA THR A 209 8.40 11.84 -0.77
C THR A 209 7.04 12.33 -0.31
N GLY A 210 6.33 11.56 0.55
CA GLY A 210 5.05 11.96 1.12
C GLY A 210 5.13 13.28 1.88
N GLN A 211 6.17 13.46 2.71
CA GLN A 211 6.41 14.75 3.42
C GLN A 211 6.61 15.92 2.45
N SER A 212 7.34 15.71 1.35
CA SER A 212 7.54 16.77 0.33
C SER A 212 6.23 17.12 -0.38
N LEU A 213 5.42 16.13 -0.75
CA LEU A 213 4.12 16.36 -1.38
C LEU A 213 3.10 16.96 -0.42
N PHE A 214 3.10 16.55 0.86
CA PHE A 214 2.25 17.15 1.89
C PHE A 214 2.58 18.63 2.11
N LYS A 215 3.88 18.99 2.13
CA LYS A 215 4.30 20.39 2.19
C LYS A 215 3.76 21.17 1.00
N LEU A 216 3.87 20.64 -0.21
CA LEU A 216 3.35 21.26 -1.42
C LEU A 216 1.82 21.40 -1.39
N ALA A 217 1.10 20.38 -0.93
CA ALA A 217 -0.36 20.45 -0.74
C ALA A 217 -0.74 21.58 0.24
N GLY A 218 0.02 21.75 1.34
CA GLY A 218 -0.16 22.85 2.30
C GLY A 218 0.10 24.22 1.69
N GLU A 219 1.13 24.37 0.89
CA GLU A 219 1.44 25.62 0.16
C GLU A 219 0.32 25.98 -0.85
N LYS A 220 -0.29 24.97 -1.48
CA LYS A 220 -1.43 25.14 -2.41
C LYS A 220 -2.78 25.24 -1.68
N PHE A 221 -2.83 24.99 -0.39
CA PHE A 221 -4.04 24.89 0.43
C PHE A 221 -5.07 23.90 -0.08
N ILE A 222 -4.60 22.76 -0.60
CA ILE A 222 -5.42 21.63 -1.08
C ILE A 222 -5.31 20.44 -0.15
N GLN A 223 -6.34 19.59 -0.17
CA GLN A 223 -6.31 18.34 0.61
C GLN A 223 -5.35 17.34 0.03
N SER A 224 -4.85 16.44 0.89
CA SER A 224 -4.03 15.32 0.48
C SER A 224 -4.32 14.07 1.31
N VAL A 225 -4.22 12.90 0.67
CA VAL A 225 -4.25 11.58 1.30
C VAL A 225 -2.88 10.96 1.08
N MET A 226 -2.15 10.71 2.16
CA MET A 226 -0.77 10.24 2.14
C MET A 226 -0.69 8.88 2.80
N GLU A 227 -0.32 7.85 2.04
CA GLU A 227 0.00 6.52 2.53
C GLU A 227 1.50 6.28 2.38
N CYS A 228 2.20 6.15 3.50
CA CYS A 228 3.65 6.08 3.53
C CYS A 228 4.14 4.76 4.13
N GLY A 229 5.45 4.67 4.36
CA GLY A 229 6.07 3.48 4.91
C GLY A 229 5.56 3.10 6.30
N GLY A 230 5.90 1.89 6.72
CA GLY A 230 5.55 1.35 8.03
C GLY A 230 6.66 0.54 8.66
N SER A 231 6.58 0.37 9.97
CA SER A 231 7.44 -0.53 10.74
C SER A 231 6.57 -1.31 11.74
N ALA A 232 5.60 -2.06 11.19
CA ALA A 232 4.61 -2.77 12.00
C ALA A 232 5.26 -3.76 12.97
N PRO A 233 4.94 -3.69 14.27
CA PRO A 233 5.34 -4.69 15.23
C PRO A 233 4.48 -5.96 15.13
N GLY A 234 5.08 -7.13 15.25
CA GLY A 234 4.44 -8.38 15.63
C GLY A 234 4.80 -8.69 17.07
N ILE A 235 3.85 -8.60 18.00
CA ILE A 235 4.11 -8.81 19.44
C ILE A 235 3.69 -10.24 19.80
N ILE A 236 4.64 -11.08 20.20
CA ILE A 236 4.40 -12.49 20.59
C ILE A 236 4.56 -12.62 22.10
N PHE A 237 3.45 -12.88 22.81
CA PHE A 237 3.43 -13.10 24.24
C PHE A 237 3.79 -14.54 24.61
N GLU A 238 4.06 -14.77 25.90
CA GLU A 238 4.47 -16.07 26.45
C GLU A 238 3.40 -17.17 26.32
N ASP A 239 2.14 -16.78 26.18
CA ASP A 239 0.99 -17.68 26.04
C ASP A 239 0.62 -17.98 24.57
N ALA A 240 1.30 -17.39 23.60
CA ALA A 240 1.06 -17.65 22.18
C ALA A 240 1.46 -19.08 21.78
N ASN A 241 0.62 -19.74 21.01
CA ASN A 241 0.93 -21.02 20.38
C ASN A 241 1.60 -20.79 19.02
N ILE A 242 2.90 -21.04 18.94
CA ILE A 242 3.70 -20.72 17.74
C ILE A 242 3.26 -21.57 16.53
N ASP A 243 2.88 -22.83 16.73
CA ASP A 243 2.43 -23.71 15.64
C ASP A 243 1.13 -23.21 14.99
N GLU A 244 0.25 -22.58 15.78
CA GLU A 244 -1.01 -22.01 15.26
C GLU A 244 -0.82 -20.70 14.51
N ILE A 245 0.20 -19.90 14.86
CA ILE A 245 0.39 -18.55 14.31
C ILE A 245 1.49 -18.47 13.25
N ILE A 246 2.26 -19.53 13.02
CA ILE A 246 3.48 -19.50 12.21
C ILE A 246 3.21 -19.15 10.74
N GLU A 247 2.09 -19.59 10.20
CA GLU A 247 1.65 -19.23 8.84
C GLU A 247 1.33 -17.74 8.74
N SER A 248 0.63 -17.19 9.75
CA SER A 248 0.35 -15.75 9.82
C SER A 248 1.63 -14.92 9.96
N LEU A 249 2.60 -15.37 10.78
CA LEU A 249 3.92 -14.73 10.88
C LEU A 249 4.62 -14.70 9.53
N TYR A 250 4.56 -15.81 8.77
CA TYR A 250 5.16 -15.92 7.45
C TYR A 250 4.48 -14.98 6.44
N ILE A 251 3.16 -15.08 6.26
CA ILE A 251 2.41 -14.29 5.29
C ILE A 251 2.59 -12.79 5.56
N ASN A 252 2.40 -12.36 6.82
CA ASN A 252 2.51 -10.95 7.19
C ASN A 252 3.92 -10.37 7.07
N LYS A 253 4.95 -11.22 6.90
CA LYS A 253 6.32 -10.76 6.68
C LYS A 253 6.84 -11.00 5.28
N PHE A 254 6.59 -12.18 4.69
CA PHE A 254 7.31 -12.62 3.51
C PHE A 254 6.50 -12.55 2.20
N ALA A 255 5.18 -12.30 2.26
CA ALA A 255 4.42 -12.01 1.04
C ALA A 255 5.07 -10.85 0.27
N ASN A 256 5.04 -10.92 -1.06
CA ASN A 256 5.78 -10.03 -1.96
C ASN A 256 7.26 -9.84 -1.55
N SER A 257 7.88 -10.90 -1.07
CA SER A 257 9.26 -10.89 -0.56
C SER A 257 9.50 -9.81 0.53
N GLY A 258 8.50 -9.54 1.37
CA GLY A 258 8.54 -8.55 2.44
C GLY A 258 8.40 -7.09 1.99
N GLN A 259 8.05 -6.86 0.73
CA GLN A 259 7.86 -5.53 0.14
C GLN A 259 6.42 -5.01 0.37
N ILE A 260 5.98 -5.01 1.62
CA ILE A 260 4.63 -4.65 2.08
C ILE A 260 4.73 -3.49 3.06
N CYS A 261 3.95 -2.43 2.89
CA CYS A 261 3.99 -1.24 3.76
C CYS A 261 3.55 -1.53 5.21
N ASP A 262 2.47 -2.29 5.40
CA ASP A 262 1.92 -2.69 6.70
C ASP A 262 2.40 -4.06 7.19
N GLY A 263 3.28 -4.74 6.43
CA GLY A 263 3.87 -6.02 6.82
C GLY A 263 4.69 -5.94 8.11
N GLN A 264 4.80 -7.06 8.82
CA GLN A 264 5.61 -7.14 10.04
C GLN A 264 7.07 -6.83 9.75
N LYS A 265 7.58 -5.76 10.33
CA LYS A 265 8.99 -5.33 10.15
C LYS A 265 9.85 -5.67 11.37
N ARG A 266 9.24 -5.85 12.54
CA ARG A 266 9.90 -6.15 13.81
C ARG A 266 9.07 -7.17 14.57
N LEU A 267 9.67 -8.32 14.92
CA LEU A 267 9.09 -9.29 15.83
C LEU A 267 9.55 -8.98 17.25
N ILE A 268 8.59 -8.61 18.11
CA ILE A 268 8.83 -8.28 19.52
C ILE A 268 8.34 -9.49 20.31
N VAL A 269 9.26 -10.28 20.86
CA VAL A 269 8.98 -11.63 21.38
C VAL A 269 9.27 -11.70 22.86
N HIS A 270 8.33 -12.26 23.64
CA HIS A 270 8.57 -12.52 25.06
C HIS A 270 9.80 -13.42 25.24
N ILE A 271 10.67 -13.09 26.20
CA ILE A 271 11.98 -13.71 26.35
C ILE A 271 11.90 -15.24 26.45
N SER A 272 10.86 -15.78 27.09
CA SER A 272 10.65 -17.23 27.21
C SER A 272 10.27 -17.95 25.90
N LYS A 273 9.97 -17.20 24.83
CA LYS A 273 9.55 -17.75 23.54
C LYS A 273 10.57 -17.56 22.42
N ILE A 274 11.68 -16.86 22.67
CA ILE A 274 12.67 -16.51 21.64
C ILE A 274 13.21 -17.76 20.94
N GLU A 275 13.66 -18.75 21.69
CA GLU A 275 14.24 -19.99 21.15
C GLU A 275 13.19 -20.75 20.32
N GLU A 276 11.99 -20.96 20.87
CA GLU A 276 10.88 -21.64 20.19
C GLU A 276 10.50 -20.92 18.88
N VAL A 277 10.39 -19.58 18.89
CA VAL A 277 10.09 -18.79 17.70
C VAL A 277 11.20 -18.89 16.66
N CYS A 278 12.46 -18.75 17.07
CA CYS A 278 13.59 -18.84 16.16
C CYS A 278 13.64 -20.21 15.46
N ASP A 279 13.54 -21.30 16.23
CA ASP A 279 13.66 -22.65 15.71
C ASP A 279 12.48 -23.01 14.78
N LYS A 280 11.25 -22.77 15.22
CA LYS A 280 10.07 -23.11 14.43
C LYS A 280 9.94 -22.21 13.20
N PHE A 281 10.21 -20.91 13.32
CA PHE A 281 10.10 -19.99 12.20
C PHE A 281 11.19 -20.22 11.16
N LYS A 282 12.44 -20.49 11.59
CA LYS A 282 13.50 -20.93 10.70
C LYS A 282 13.10 -22.19 9.94
N ALA A 283 12.68 -23.25 10.64
CA ALA A 283 12.25 -24.50 10.02
C ALA A 283 11.06 -24.35 9.05
N TYR A 284 10.20 -23.37 9.32
CA TYR A 284 9.07 -23.05 8.45
C TYR A 284 9.52 -22.32 7.18
N ILE A 285 10.41 -21.34 7.30
CA ILE A 285 10.93 -20.51 6.19
C ILE A 285 11.82 -21.33 5.25
N GLU A 286 12.69 -22.20 5.80
CA GLU A 286 13.64 -22.99 5.01
C GLU A 286 12.94 -24.01 4.08
N LYS A 287 11.66 -24.29 4.29
CA LYS A 287 10.83 -25.12 3.40
C LYS A 287 10.23 -24.34 2.23
N ARG A 288 10.34 -23.00 2.22
CA ARG A 288 9.73 -22.16 1.19
C ARG A 288 10.57 -22.14 -0.07
N HIS A 289 9.90 -22.23 -1.21
CA HIS A 289 10.57 -22.20 -2.51
C HIS A 289 10.88 -20.76 -2.91
N VAL A 290 12.18 -20.46 -3.02
CA VAL A 290 12.70 -19.21 -3.58
C VAL A 290 13.06 -19.45 -5.03
N GLY A 291 12.43 -18.75 -5.98
CA GLY A 291 12.64 -19.06 -7.39
C GLY A 291 12.00 -18.10 -8.38
N ASN A 292 11.86 -18.57 -9.62
CA ASN A 292 11.20 -17.79 -10.67
C ASN A 292 9.75 -17.46 -10.28
N PRO A 293 9.37 -16.16 -10.18
CA PRO A 293 8.06 -15.77 -9.67
C PRO A 293 6.88 -16.17 -10.59
N LEU A 294 7.13 -16.53 -11.85
CA LEU A 294 6.12 -17.10 -12.76
C LEU A 294 5.83 -18.59 -12.51
N ASP A 295 6.69 -19.28 -11.76
CA ASP A 295 6.44 -20.66 -11.37
C ASP A 295 5.41 -20.68 -10.23
N GLU A 296 4.33 -21.44 -10.40
CA GLU A 296 3.26 -21.56 -9.40
C GLU A 296 3.72 -22.16 -8.06
N ALA A 297 4.85 -22.87 -8.05
CA ALA A 297 5.48 -23.41 -6.84
C ALA A 297 6.32 -22.36 -6.08
N THR A 298 6.62 -21.21 -6.70
CA THR A 298 7.43 -20.18 -6.06
C THR A 298 6.62 -19.43 -5.01
N GLU A 299 7.17 -19.36 -3.81
CA GLU A 299 6.58 -18.65 -2.66
C GLU A 299 7.31 -17.34 -2.33
N ILE A 300 8.57 -17.21 -2.75
CA ILE A 300 9.39 -16.02 -2.53
C ILE A 300 10.08 -15.66 -3.85
N GLY A 301 9.75 -14.50 -4.37
CA GLY A 301 10.34 -13.92 -5.57
C GLY A 301 11.53 -13.00 -5.29
N PRO A 302 12.04 -12.30 -6.30
CA PRO A 302 13.09 -11.29 -6.15
C PRO A 302 12.56 -9.98 -5.55
N LEU A 303 13.47 -9.12 -5.12
CA LEU A 303 13.18 -7.71 -4.85
C LEU A 303 13.07 -6.94 -6.18
N VAL A 304 12.22 -5.93 -6.22
CA VAL A 304 11.87 -5.21 -7.45
C VAL A 304 13.06 -4.63 -8.23
N SER A 305 14.16 -4.31 -7.58
CA SER A 305 15.32 -3.69 -8.22
C SER A 305 16.62 -3.93 -7.46
N VAL A 306 17.73 -3.82 -8.17
CA VAL A 306 19.09 -3.85 -7.59
C VAL A 306 19.23 -2.84 -6.45
N ARG A 307 18.69 -1.62 -6.61
CA ARG A 307 18.73 -0.58 -5.57
C ARG A 307 18.03 -0.99 -4.27
N GLN A 308 16.89 -1.71 -4.36
CA GLN A 308 16.20 -2.20 -3.16
C GLN A 308 16.97 -3.34 -2.51
N LEU A 309 17.57 -4.21 -3.31
CA LEU A 309 18.43 -5.29 -2.85
C LEU A 309 19.65 -4.74 -2.09
N GLU A 310 20.39 -3.79 -2.68
CA GLU A 310 21.56 -3.15 -2.05
C GLU A 310 21.19 -2.44 -0.74
N LYS A 311 20.07 -1.70 -0.74
CA LYS A 311 19.59 -1.06 0.49
C LYS A 311 19.31 -2.07 1.61
N LEU A 312 18.71 -3.22 1.28
CA LEU A 312 18.43 -4.27 2.25
C LEU A 312 19.72 -4.90 2.77
N GLU A 313 20.69 -5.16 1.89
CA GLU A 313 22.01 -5.67 2.27
C GLU A 313 22.73 -4.72 3.24
N ASP A 314 22.78 -3.44 2.91
CA ASP A 314 23.37 -2.41 3.77
C ASP A 314 22.74 -2.41 5.18
N GLN A 315 21.41 -2.66 5.27
CA GLN A 315 20.73 -2.74 6.57
C GLN A 315 21.11 -3.99 7.35
N VAL A 316 21.27 -5.13 6.67
CA VAL A 316 21.66 -6.40 7.30
C VAL A 316 23.15 -6.38 7.69
N GLU A 317 24.03 -5.85 6.84
CA GLU A 317 25.46 -5.69 7.14
C GLU A 317 25.69 -4.74 8.33
N ASP A 318 24.95 -3.63 8.40
CA ASP A 318 24.98 -2.73 9.58
C ASP A 318 24.65 -3.50 10.87
N ALA A 319 23.61 -4.36 10.83
CA ALA A 319 23.23 -5.14 11.99
C ALA A 319 24.29 -6.19 12.35
N ILE A 320 24.86 -6.91 11.38
CA ILE A 320 25.91 -7.91 11.60
C ILE A 320 27.16 -7.24 12.19
N ASN A 321 27.58 -6.10 11.65
CA ASN A 321 28.73 -5.33 12.12
C ASN A 321 28.55 -4.79 13.55
N LYS A 322 27.30 -4.79 14.07
CA LYS A 322 26.92 -4.42 15.43
C LYS A 322 26.51 -5.64 16.27
N ASP A 323 27.06 -6.81 15.97
CA ASP A 323 26.88 -8.06 16.70
C ASP A 323 25.47 -8.68 16.64
N ALA A 324 24.62 -8.33 15.65
CA ALA A 324 23.41 -9.10 15.37
C ALA A 324 23.78 -10.53 14.92
N LYS A 325 22.96 -11.50 15.36
CA LYS A 325 23.14 -12.90 14.96
C LYS A 325 22.18 -13.26 13.83
N VAL A 326 22.71 -13.81 12.74
CA VAL A 326 21.92 -14.36 11.65
C VAL A 326 21.51 -15.79 12.02
N ILE A 327 20.21 -16.04 12.17
CA ILE A 327 19.67 -17.37 12.47
C ILE A 327 19.49 -18.19 11.19
N CYS A 328 19.08 -17.55 10.08
CA CYS A 328 19.02 -18.11 8.73
C CYS A 328 19.09 -16.99 7.68
N GLY A 329 19.39 -17.32 6.43
CA GLY A 329 19.48 -16.38 5.32
C GLY A 329 20.70 -15.45 5.39
N GLY A 330 20.49 -14.15 5.39
CA GLY A 330 21.53 -13.12 5.53
C GLY A 330 22.38 -12.90 4.28
N LYS A 331 21.95 -13.39 3.11
CA LYS A 331 22.70 -13.29 1.85
C LYS A 331 21.80 -13.36 0.62
N ARG A 332 22.33 -12.97 -0.51
CA ARG A 332 21.70 -13.18 -1.84
C ARG A 332 21.57 -14.67 -2.14
N LEU A 333 20.60 -15.01 -2.97
CA LEU A 333 20.56 -16.33 -3.59
C LEU A 333 21.71 -16.46 -4.60
N GLU A 334 22.47 -17.53 -4.50
CA GLU A 334 23.62 -17.79 -5.36
C GLU A 334 23.19 -18.31 -6.75
N ASN A 335 24.06 -18.16 -7.75
CA ASN A 335 23.87 -18.66 -9.12
C ASN A 335 22.63 -18.10 -9.85
N THR A 336 22.24 -16.86 -9.56
CA THR A 336 21.18 -16.14 -10.26
C THR A 336 21.63 -14.73 -10.63
N ASN A 337 21.10 -14.21 -11.74
CA ASN A 337 21.27 -12.79 -12.12
C ASN A 337 20.15 -11.89 -11.55
N GLY A 338 19.17 -12.47 -10.87
CA GLY A 338 18.02 -11.75 -10.29
C GLY A 338 18.31 -11.10 -8.94
N ASN A 339 17.38 -10.27 -8.50
CA ASN A 339 17.49 -9.49 -7.27
C ASN A 339 17.03 -10.27 -6.02
N TYR A 340 17.46 -11.54 -5.88
CA TYR A 340 17.00 -12.40 -4.81
C TYR A 340 17.79 -12.23 -3.52
N TYR A 341 17.07 -12.14 -2.41
CA TYR A 341 17.63 -12.20 -1.07
C TYR A 341 16.95 -13.28 -0.27
N LEU A 342 17.72 -14.10 0.42
CA LEU A 342 17.15 -15.22 1.18
C LEU A 342 16.36 -14.73 2.38
N PRO A 343 15.24 -15.39 2.71
CA PRO A 343 14.49 -15.10 3.94
C PRO A 343 15.40 -15.15 5.16
N THR A 344 15.37 -14.08 5.95
CA THR A 344 16.39 -13.84 6.98
C THR A 344 15.75 -13.56 8.33
N ILE A 345 16.25 -14.21 9.37
CA ILE A 345 15.93 -13.94 10.76
C ILE A 345 17.19 -13.40 11.45
N LEU A 346 17.06 -12.25 12.10
CA LEU A 346 18.11 -11.61 12.89
C LEU A 346 17.71 -11.57 14.35
N THR A 347 18.66 -11.86 15.26
CA THR A 347 18.51 -11.72 16.71
C THR A 347 19.63 -10.85 17.29
N ASN A 348 19.60 -10.63 18.60
CA ASN A 348 20.56 -9.73 19.28
C ASN A 348 20.51 -8.29 18.74
N ILE A 349 19.29 -7.79 18.51
CA ILE A 349 19.05 -6.47 17.91
C ILE A 349 19.15 -5.37 18.96
N THR A 350 19.89 -4.32 18.63
CA THR A 350 20.05 -3.12 19.45
C THR A 350 19.49 -1.88 18.78
N LYS A 351 19.20 -0.83 19.56
CA LYS A 351 18.55 0.41 19.08
C LYS A 351 19.37 1.24 18.09
N ASP A 352 20.68 1.04 18.03
CA ASP A 352 21.57 1.74 17.10
C ASP A 352 21.68 1.06 15.74
N MET A 353 21.06 -0.11 15.56
CA MET A 353 21.02 -0.84 14.29
C MET A 353 19.98 -0.24 13.34
N ARG A 354 20.29 -0.20 12.05
CA ARG A 354 19.38 0.29 11.02
C ARG A 354 18.11 -0.55 10.90
N VAL A 355 18.21 -1.87 11.07
CA VAL A 355 17.04 -2.79 11.05
C VAL A 355 16.05 -2.54 12.20
N TYR A 356 16.47 -1.84 13.28
CA TYR A 356 15.58 -1.39 14.35
C TYR A 356 14.87 -0.07 14.00
N ASN A 357 15.59 0.88 13.43
CA ASN A 357 15.14 2.27 13.26
C ASN A 357 14.49 2.55 11.90
N GLU A 358 14.94 1.87 10.84
CA GLU A 358 14.45 2.07 9.47
C GLU A 358 13.37 1.05 9.10
N GLU A 359 12.61 1.37 8.06
CA GLU A 359 11.74 0.39 7.41
C GLU A 359 12.57 -0.66 6.66
N VAL A 360 12.45 -1.93 7.08
CA VAL A 360 13.07 -3.08 6.41
C VAL A 360 12.13 -3.60 5.33
N PHE A 361 12.34 -3.14 4.09
CA PHE A 361 11.45 -3.42 2.96
C PHE A 361 11.98 -4.58 2.11
N GLY A 362 11.91 -5.78 2.68
CA GLY A 362 12.45 -7.01 2.10
C GLY A 362 12.26 -8.20 3.05
N PRO A 363 12.73 -9.41 2.68
CA PRO A 363 12.49 -10.65 3.41
C PRO A 363 13.43 -10.82 4.64
N VAL A 364 13.53 -9.80 5.49
CA VAL A 364 14.38 -9.79 6.70
C VAL A 364 13.55 -9.40 7.91
N ILE A 365 13.58 -10.19 8.96
CA ILE A 365 12.85 -9.95 10.21
C ILE A 365 13.79 -9.92 11.42
N PRO A 366 13.96 -8.76 12.07
CA PRO A 366 14.63 -8.65 13.35
C PRO A 366 13.71 -9.10 14.49
N ILE A 367 14.25 -9.90 15.42
CA ILE A 367 13.60 -10.34 16.64
C ILE A 367 14.16 -9.59 17.84
N ILE A 368 13.27 -8.94 18.60
CA ILE A 368 13.61 -8.08 19.74
C ILE A 368 12.95 -8.67 20.99
N PRO A 369 13.70 -8.98 22.07
CA PRO A 369 13.15 -9.54 23.28
C PRO A 369 12.40 -8.51 24.12
N PHE A 370 11.40 -8.97 24.90
CA PHE A 370 10.79 -8.21 25.99
C PHE A 370 10.45 -9.12 27.19
N ASN A 371 10.28 -8.53 28.38
CA ASN A 371 9.91 -9.22 29.60
C ASN A 371 8.52 -8.86 30.12
N THR A 372 8.05 -7.65 29.86
CA THR A 372 6.74 -7.15 30.35
C THR A 372 5.93 -6.54 29.23
N ILE A 373 4.60 -6.56 29.34
CA ILE A 373 3.69 -5.95 28.37
C ILE A 373 3.99 -4.45 28.16
N GLN A 374 4.42 -3.73 29.21
CA GLN A 374 4.80 -2.32 29.12
C GLN A 374 6.03 -2.14 28.24
N GLU A 375 7.03 -3.03 28.42
CA GLU A 375 8.23 -3.04 27.58
C GLU A 375 7.89 -3.36 26.13
N ALA A 376 7.04 -4.37 25.86
CA ALA A 376 6.58 -4.70 24.52
C ALA A 376 5.92 -3.50 23.81
N ILE A 377 5.01 -2.81 24.52
CA ILE A 377 4.32 -1.61 24.00
C ILE A 377 5.30 -0.47 23.77
N MET A 378 6.27 -0.27 24.67
CA MET A 378 7.31 0.74 24.52
C MET A 378 8.17 0.48 23.28
N ILE A 379 8.67 -0.73 23.09
CA ILE A 379 9.46 -1.13 21.90
C ILE A 379 8.61 -1.01 20.63
N ALA A 380 7.37 -1.46 20.68
CA ALA A 380 6.45 -1.38 19.54
C ALA A 380 6.22 0.07 19.06
N ASN A 381 6.12 1.01 20.00
CA ASN A 381 5.93 2.43 19.71
C ASN A 381 7.23 3.20 19.41
N ASP A 382 8.42 2.59 19.66
CA ASP A 382 9.74 3.20 19.45
C ASP A 382 10.12 3.18 17.95
N THR A 383 9.36 3.93 17.17
CA THR A 383 9.50 4.11 15.73
C THR A 383 8.78 5.40 15.30
N GLU A 384 9.21 5.99 14.22
CA GLU A 384 8.51 7.13 13.60
C GLU A 384 7.23 6.74 12.82
N TYR A 385 6.98 5.44 12.66
CA TYR A 385 5.87 4.86 11.91
C TYR A 385 4.72 4.43 12.81
N GLY A 386 3.56 4.16 12.20
CA GLY A 386 2.37 3.67 12.88
C GLY A 386 1.29 3.21 11.91
N LEU A 387 1.63 2.35 10.92
CA LEU A 387 0.66 1.86 9.92
C LEU A 387 -0.12 0.67 10.46
N GLY A 388 0.50 -0.50 10.57
CA GLY A 388 -0.08 -1.73 11.06
C GLY A 388 0.51 -2.20 12.38
N GLY A 389 -0.09 -3.26 12.95
CA GLY A 389 0.41 -3.97 14.13
C GLY A 389 -0.29 -5.33 14.27
N TYR A 390 0.45 -6.30 14.79
CA TYR A 390 -0.02 -7.67 14.98
C TYR A 390 0.28 -8.11 16.41
N VAL A 391 -0.68 -8.78 17.04
CA VAL A 391 -0.57 -9.21 18.43
C VAL A 391 -0.95 -10.68 18.54
N TYR A 392 -0.03 -11.46 19.09
CA TYR A 392 -0.17 -12.91 19.26
C TYR A 392 -0.23 -13.26 20.74
N THR A 393 -1.40 -13.58 21.22
CA THR A 393 -1.70 -13.97 22.60
C THR A 393 -3.06 -14.66 22.67
N ASN A 394 -3.25 -15.56 23.64
CA ASN A 394 -4.53 -16.15 23.96
C ASN A 394 -5.30 -15.35 25.03
N ASP A 395 -4.66 -14.33 25.61
CA ASP A 395 -5.24 -13.47 26.64
C ASP A 395 -5.85 -12.19 26.06
N ARG A 396 -7.20 -12.11 26.10
CA ARG A 396 -7.96 -10.94 25.65
C ARG A 396 -7.56 -9.65 26.37
N GLN A 397 -7.22 -9.72 27.65
CA GLN A 397 -6.86 -8.52 28.43
C GLN A 397 -5.51 -7.95 27.97
N LYS A 398 -4.53 -8.82 27.65
CA LYS A 398 -3.26 -8.41 27.06
C LYS A 398 -3.49 -7.76 25.70
N PHE A 399 -4.31 -8.38 24.84
CA PHE A 399 -4.66 -7.81 23.54
C PHE A 399 -5.28 -6.42 23.69
N ASP A 400 -6.31 -6.26 24.52
CA ASP A 400 -7.01 -4.99 24.74
C ASP A 400 -6.07 -3.91 25.33
N MET A 401 -5.12 -4.31 26.17
CA MET A 401 -4.10 -3.39 26.70
C MET A 401 -3.16 -2.90 25.58
N VAL A 402 -2.72 -3.81 24.69
CA VAL A 402 -1.90 -3.40 23.54
C VAL A 402 -2.68 -2.48 22.61
N VAL A 403 -3.92 -2.81 22.25
CA VAL A 403 -4.80 -1.99 21.42
C VAL A 403 -4.92 -0.56 21.96
N LYS A 404 -5.12 -0.43 23.27
CA LYS A 404 -5.26 0.87 23.94
C LYS A 404 -4.00 1.75 23.84
N HIS A 405 -2.82 1.15 23.80
CA HIS A 405 -1.55 1.90 23.94
C HIS A 405 -0.68 1.89 22.67
N LEU A 406 -0.92 0.99 21.73
CA LEU A 406 -0.18 0.92 20.48
C LEU A 406 -0.64 2.05 19.53
N LYS A 407 0.32 2.82 19.02
CA LYS A 407 0.06 3.98 18.15
C LYS A 407 0.16 3.58 16.67
N THR A 408 -0.84 2.82 16.22
CA THR A 408 -0.97 2.41 14.82
C THR A 408 -2.40 2.62 14.32
N GLY A 409 -2.56 2.72 13.01
CA GLY A 409 -3.88 2.84 12.39
C GLY A 409 -4.68 1.54 12.39
N MET A 410 -3.98 0.39 12.36
CA MET A 410 -4.59 -0.93 12.23
C MET A 410 -3.91 -1.94 13.15
N ILE A 411 -4.69 -2.85 13.76
CA ILE A 411 -4.18 -3.91 14.62
C ILE A 411 -4.94 -5.20 14.34
N ALA A 412 -4.22 -6.32 14.17
CA ALA A 412 -4.79 -7.65 14.05
C ALA A 412 -4.44 -8.54 15.26
N TRP A 413 -5.32 -9.47 15.60
CA TRP A 413 -5.16 -10.45 16.68
C TRP A 413 -4.96 -11.85 16.13
N ASN A 414 -3.87 -12.50 16.50
CA ASN A 414 -3.49 -13.84 16.05
C ASN A 414 -3.53 -13.98 14.52
N ASN A 415 -4.31 -14.90 13.98
CA ASN A 415 -4.41 -15.19 12.55
C ASN A 415 -5.43 -14.31 11.81
N LEU A 416 -6.02 -13.29 12.49
CA LEU A 416 -6.93 -12.35 11.84
C LEU A 416 -6.15 -11.32 11.02
N TYR A 417 -6.82 -10.75 10.03
CA TYR A 417 -6.27 -9.72 9.16
C TYR A 417 -7.27 -8.58 9.03
N TYR A 418 -6.78 -7.34 9.03
CA TYR A 418 -7.62 -6.15 9.07
C TYR A 418 -7.96 -5.60 7.68
N LEU A 419 -7.27 -6.02 6.62
CA LEU A 419 -7.50 -5.50 5.28
C LEU A 419 -8.81 -6.05 4.70
N ARG A 420 -9.83 -5.20 4.69
CA ARG A 420 -11.15 -5.44 4.11
C ARG A 420 -11.64 -4.17 3.47
N PRO A 421 -12.44 -4.22 2.38
CA PRO A 421 -12.96 -3.02 1.72
C PRO A 421 -13.75 -2.07 2.64
N CYS A 422 -14.41 -2.62 3.67
CA CYS A 422 -15.19 -1.85 4.65
C CYS A 422 -14.35 -1.24 5.77
N ASN A 423 -13.07 -1.58 5.88
CA ASN A 423 -12.16 -1.04 6.88
C ASN A 423 -11.34 0.12 6.29
N PRO A 424 -11.16 1.23 7.04
CA PRO A 424 -10.23 2.28 6.62
C PRO A 424 -8.79 1.78 6.69
N PHE A 425 -8.01 2.04 5.64
CA PHE A 425 -6.59 1.79 5.61
C PHE A 425 -5.83 3.10 5.81
N GLY A 426 -4.81 3.11 6.66
CA GLY A 426 -3.94 4.26 6.88
C GLY A 426 -3.30 4.29 8.26
N GLY A 427 -2.28 5.12 8.40
CA GLY A 427 -1.38 5.12 9.55
C GLY A 427 -1.51 6.31 10.48
N TYR A 428 -0.79 6.20 11.59
CA TYR A 428 -0.47 7.27 12.52
C TYR A 428 0.94 7.78 12.23
N LYS A 429 1.37 8.85 12.88
CA LYS A 429 2.71 9.42 12.81
C LYS A 429 3.14 9.67 11.34
N LYS A 430 4.35 9.23 10.95
CA LYS A 430 4.87 9.40 9.58
C LYS A 430 4.42 8.32 8.58
N SER A 431 3.55 7.41 8.99
CA SER A 431 2.97 6.43 8.07
C SER A 431 1.85 6.99 7.21
N GLY A 432 1.30 8.15 7.53
CA GLY A 432 0.35 8.78 6.63
C GLY A 432 -0.58 9.80 7.25
N ILE A 433 -1.40 10.41 6.38
CA ILE A 433 -2.44 11.40 6.70
C ILE A 433 -3.65 11.06 5.83
N GLY A 434 -4.86 11.13 6.43
CA GLY A 434 -6.09 10.66 5.79
C GLY A 434 -6.23 9.14 5.83
N ARG A 435 -7.17 8.62 5.07
CA ARG A 435 -7.44 7.18 4.98
C ARG A 435 -7.80 6.80 3.56
N ASN A 436 -7.42 5.58 3.15
CA ASN A 436 -7.96 4.91 1.98
C ASN A 436 -9.07 3.94 2.40
N ASN A 437 -9.86 3.51 1.44
CA ASN A 437 -10.93 2.53 1.57
C ASN A 437 -12.05 2.93 2.55
N SER A 438 -13.11 2.11 2.61
CA SER A 438 -14.28 2.30 3.46
C SER A 438 -15.04 3.62 3.25
N GLU A 439 -16.01 3.89 4.11
CA GLU A 439 -16.71 5.18 4.12
C GLU A 439 -15.79 6.37 4.42
N PHE A 440 -14.76 6.14 5.25
CA PHE A 440 -13.82 7.20 5.61
C PHE A 440 -12.98 7.61 4.40
N GLY A 441 -12.40 6.65 3.66
CA GLY A 441 -11.60 6.95 2.48
C GLY A 441 -12.40 7.60 1.36
N LEU A 442 -13.63 7.15 1.09
CA LEU A 442 -14.47 7.77 0.07
C LEU A 442 -14.83 9.23 0.42
N ARG A 443 -15.13 9.52 1.69
CA ARG A 443 -15.44 10.88 2.16
C ARG A 443 -14.24 11.82 2.14
N GLU A 444 -13.03 11.33 2.36
CA GLU A 444 -11.80 12.13 2.24
C GLU A 444 -11.62 12.75 0.85
N LEU A 445 -12.18 12.12 -0.17
CA LEU A 445 -12.10 12.56 -1.57
C LEU A 445 -13.21 13.53 -1.98
N CYS A 446 -14.07 13.93 -1.04
CA CYS A 446 -15.21 14.83 -1.29
C CYS A 446 -15.08 16.13 -0.49
N ASN A 447 -15.70 17.21 -1.00
CA ASN A 447 -16.04 18.38 -0.24
C ASN A 447 -17.38 18.14 0.47
N ILE A 448 -17.52 18.66 1.70
CA ILE A 448 -18.76 18.55 2.47
C ILE A 448 -19.46 19.91 2.44
N LYS A 449 -20.72 19.93 1.96
CA LYS A 449 -21.54 21.13 1.90
C LYS A 449 -22.81 20.91 2.73
N VAL A 450 -23.13 21.87 3.58
CA VAL A 450 -24.42 21.92 4.28
C VAL A 450 -25.36 22.83 3.53
N VAL A 451 -26.58 22.37 3.30
CA VAL A 451 -27.62 23.16 2.61
C VAL A 451 -28.92 23.08 3.43
N THR A 452 -29.45 24.24 3.75
CA THR A 452 -30.76 24.39 4.41
C THR A 452 -31.81 24.79 3.37
N TYR A 453 -32.88 24.00 3.27
CA TYR A 453 -34.01 24.26 2.38
C TYR A 453 -35.25 24.65 3.20
N TYR A 454 -36.08 25.56 2.64
CA TYR A 454 -37.47 25.69 3.12
C TYR A 454 -38.28 24.47 2.68
N LYS A 455 -39.20 24.04 3.53
CA LYS A 455 -40.23 23.04 3.17
C LYS A 455 -41.40 23.65 2.40
#